data_91ed4e4a83838ab620534be61c5e1fcb
#
_entry.id   91ed4e4a83838ab620534be61c5e1fcb
#
_cell.length_a   1.000
_cell.length_b   1.000
_cell.length_c   1.000
_cell.angle_alpha   90.00
_cell.angle_beta   90.00
_cell.angle_gamma   90.00
#
_symmetry.space_group_name_H-M   'P 1'
#
loop_
_entity.id
_entity.type
_entity.pdbx_description
1 polymer ?
#
loop_
_entity_poly.entity_id
_entity_poly.type
_entity_poly.pdbx_seq_one_letter_code
_entity_poly.pdbx_strand_id
1 'polypeptide(L)'
;MNPITFSIICGLSSIIYGFLASKSILNADAGNNKMQEISKAIQEGANAYLNRQYLTISYVGFAIFLLIFYFFNFYVGLGFLLGALLSGLAGYVGMHISVRSNVRTASAASKGLTEGLSIAFRAGSVTGMLVVGLALLSVSGYYAFLLSKGFSGRELIEPLVGLSFGASLISIFARLGGGIFTKGADVGADLVGKVEAGIPEDDPRNPAVIADNVGDNVGDCAGMAADLFETYVVTVVATMVLASIFFSGSDLIFKMMSYPIAIGGVCIITSIIGTFFVRLGKSNNVMGALYKGFFATAILSAISLWFLTDLFIGLDQEFLINDKNFDGIDLFYCGITGLVVTSLLIWVTEYYTGTNFKPVQSIAKSSETGHATNIIRGLAISLEATAIPALIICFGIILSFKLAGLFGIAISVTSMLALAGMVVALDAYGPVTDNAGGIAEMSKLDKNVRKVTDSLDAVGNTTKAITKGYAIGSAGLGALVLFATYTAVSYTHLRAHETREDLVCRLI
;
A
#
# COMPACT_ATOMS: atom_id res chain seq x y z
N MET A 1 -0.26 28.05 -7.10
CA MET A 1 -1.34 27.13 -7.53
C MET A 1 -2.07 26.65 -6.29
N ASN A 2 -3.38 26.52 -6.32
CA ASN A 2 -4.15 25.99 -5.17
C ASN A 2 -3.68 24.55 -4.89
N PRO A 3 -3.36 24.18 -3.63
CA PRO A 3 -2.86 22.85 -3.27
C PRO A 3 -3.79 21.71 -3.67
N ILE A 4 -5.08 21.91 -3.60
CA ILE A 4 -6.08 20.91 -4.02
C ILE A 4 -5.98 20.67 -5.54
N THR A 5 -5.93 21.74 -6.34
CA THR A 5 -5.77 21.64 -7.80
C THR A 5 -4.45 20.98 -8.15
N PHE A 6 -3.36 21.30 -7.45
CA PHE A 6 -2.07 20.64 -7.60
C PHE A 6 -2.17 19.13 -7.35
N SER A 7 -2.78 18.73 -6.24
CA SER A 7 -2.93 17.32 -5.87
C SER A 7 -3.80 16.56 -6.88
N ILE A 8 -4.87 17.17 -7.39
CA ILE A 8 -5.69 16.57 -8.45
C ILE A 8 -4.87 16.36 -9.73
N ILE A 9 -4.06 17.34 -10.15
CA ILE A 9 -3.19 17.19 -11.34
C ILE A 9 -2.18 16.07 -11.13
N CYS A 10 -1.56 15.98 -9.95
CA CYS A 10 -0.63 14.90 -9.61
C CYS A 10 -1.32 13.52 -9.62
N GLY A 11 -2.52 13.41 -9.05
CA GLY A 11 -3.31 12.18 -9.09
C GLY A 11 -3.67 11.77 -10.52
N LEU A 12 -4.09 12.71 -11.36
CA LEU A 12 -4.37 12.47 -12.78
C LEU A 12 -3.11 12.03 -13.55
N SER A 13 -1.94 12.62 -13.26
CA SER A 13 -0.67 12.21 -13.89
C SER A 13 -0.33 10.75 -13.58
N SER A 14 -0.65 10.27 -12.37
CA SER A 14 -0.48 8.88 -11.97
C SER A 14 -1.39 7.94 -12.78
N ILE A 15 -2.64 8.32 -12.99
CA ILE A 15 -3.58 7.55 -13.83
C ILE A 15 -3.10 7.50 -15.29
N ILE A 16 -2.63 8.63 -15.83
CA ILE A 16 -2.07 8.69 -17.18
C ILE A 16 -0.85 7.77 -17.30
N TYR A 17 0.06 7.81 -16.31
CA TYR A 17 1.19 6.89 -16.27
C TYR A 17 0.73 5.42 -16.28
N GLY A 18 -0.21 5.06 -15.41
CA GLY A 18 -0.79 3.71 -15.33
C GLY A 18 -1.38 3.26 -16.66
N PHE A 19 -2.12 4.13 -17.35
CA PHE A 19 -2.69 3.84 -18.66
C PHE A 19 -1.62 3.60 -19.74
N LEU A 20 -0.59 4.48 -19.80
CA LEU A 20 0.48 4.34 -20.78
C LEU A 20 1.34 3.09 -20.52
N ALA A 21 1.64 2.79 -19.27
CA ALA A 21 2.36 1.59 -18.87
C ALA A 21 1.55 0.32 -19.20
N SER A 22 0.25 0.30 -18.91
CA SER A 22 -0.65 -0.81 -19.26
C SER A 22 -0.67 -1.06 -20.75
N LYS A 23 -0.79 -0.02 -21.58
CA LYS A 23 -0.76 -0.14 -23.04
C LYS A 23 0.59 -0.72 -23.52
N SER A 24 1.70 -0.28 -22.94
CA SER A 24 3.02 -0.81 -23.27
C SER A 24 3.17 -2.30 -22.93
N ILE A 25 2.64 -2.73 -21.78
CA ILE A 25 2.67 -4.13 -21.36
C ILE A 25 1.78 -4.98 -22.27
N LEU A 26 0.54 -4.57 -22.50
CA LEU A 26 -0.42 -5.35 -23.29
C LEU A 26 0.03 -5.55 -24.75
N ASN A 27 0.86 -4.65 -25.27
CA ASN A 27 1.47 -4.77 -26.61
C ASN A 27 2.73 -5.66 -26.61
N ALA A 28 3.25 -6.08 -25.45
CA ALA A 28 4.38 -6.98 -25.38
C ALA A 28 3.98 -8.41 -25.80
N ASP A 29 4.97 -9.15 -26.27
CA ASP A 29 4.80 -10.54 -26.72
C ASP A 29 4.24 -11.45 -25.62
N ALA A 30 3.17 -12.16 -25.88
CA ALA A 30 2.51 -13.09 -24.97
C ALA A 30 3.04 -14.55 -25.08
N GLY A 31 4.11 -14.78 -25.81
CA GLY A 31 4.73 -16.09 -25.95
C GLY A 31 3.93 -17.07 -26.83
N ASN A 32 4.23 -18.35 -26.69
CA ASN A 32 3.66 -19.42 -27.49
C ASN A 32 2.20 -19.79 -27.09
N ASN A 33 1.55 -20.61 -27.90
CA ASN A 33 0.16 -21.00 -27.68
C ASN A 33 -0.08 -21.68 -26.33
N LYS A 34 0.88 -22.49 -25.83
CA LYS A 34 0.76 -23.19 -24.55
C LYS A 34 0.80 -22.24 -23.37
N MET A 35 1.69 -21.25 -23.42
CA MET A 35 1.75 -20.18 -22.41
C MET A 35 0.44 -19.38 -22.37
N GLN A 36 -0.11 -19.07 -23.53
CA GLN A 36 -1.36 -18.32 -23.64
C GLN A 36 -2.56 -19.13 -23.13
N GLU A 37 -2.60 -20.45 -23.38
CA GLU A 37 -3.63 -21.35 -22.85
C GLU A 37 -3.64 -21.36 -21.32
N ILE A 38 -2.47 -21.51 -20.70
CA ILE A 38 -2.32 -21.50 -19.24
C ILE A 38 -2.70 -20.11 -18.68
N SER A 39 -2.18 -19.05 -19.27
CA SER A 39 -2.53 -17.69 -18.90
C SER A 39 -4.03 -17.41 -18.97
N LYS A 40 -4.73 -17.97 -19.97
CA LYS A 40 -6.18 -17.85 -20.09
C LYS A 40 -6.90 -18.56 -18.96
N ALA A 41 -6.46 -19.77 -18.57
CA ALA A 41 -7.03 -20.48 -17.42
C ALA A 41 -6.89 -19.68 -16.12
N ILE A 42 -5.70 -19.09 -15.86
CA ILE A 42 -5.47 -18.21 -14.71
C ILE A 42 -6.37 -16.98 -14.77
N GLN A 43 -6.52 -16.34 -15.93
CA GLN A 43 -7.42 -15.20 -16.11
C GLN A 43 -8.88 -15.54 -15.85
N GLU A 44 -9.36 -16.69 -16.32
CA GLU A 44 -10.72 -17.18 -16.10
C GLU A 44 -10.98 -17.39 -14.60
N GLY A 45 -10.05 -18.06 -13.89
CA GLY A 45 -10.14 -18.27 -12.45
C GLY A 45 -10.15 -16.95 -11.67
N ALA A 46 -9.21 -16.04 -11.97
CA ALA A 46 -9.13 -14.74 -11.32
C ALA A 46 -10.38 -13.88 -11.55
N ASN A 47 -10.92 -13.87 -12.77
CA ASN A 47 -12.16 -13.17 -13.07
C ASN A 47 -13.36 -13.77 -12.33
N ALA A 48 -13.48 -15.10 -12.28
CA ALA A 48 -14.56 -15.79 -11.56
C ALA A 48 -14.53 -15.45 -10.08
N TYR A 49 -13.34 -15.48 -9.47
CA TYR A 49 -13.14 -15.11 -8.06
C TYR A 49 -13.55 -13.66 -7.79
N LEU A 50 -12.99 -12.68 -8.54
CA LEU A 50 -13.28 -11.27 -8.32
C LEU A 50 -14.74 -10.92 -8.56
N ASN A 51 -15.35 -11.46 -9.59
CA ASN A 51 -16.76 -11.23 -9.88
C ASN A 51 -17.65 -11.71 -8.72
N ARG A 52 -17.35 -12.88 -8.15
CA ARG A 52 -18.06 -13.40 -6.98
C ARG A 52 -17.82 -12.57 -5.74
N GLN A 53 -16.57 -12.21 -5.48
CA GLN A 53 -16.20 -11.40 -4.33
C GLN A 53 -16.86 -10.02 -4.38
N TYR A 54 -16.74 -9.30 -5.49
CA TYR A 54 -17.31 -7.96 -5.63
C TYR A 54 -18.83 -7.95 -5.63
N LEU A 55 -19.48 -8.97 -6.20
CA LEU A 55 -20.92 -9.12 -6.07
C LEU A 55 -21.35 -9.26 -4.60
N THR A 56 -20.66 -10.09 -3.84
CA THR A 56 -20.95 -10.28 -2.41
C THR A 56 -20.70 -8.99 -1.61
N ILE A 57 -19.57 -8.31 -1.87
CA ILE A 57 -19.26 -7.03 -1.23
C ILE A 57 -20.30 -5.97 -1.58
N SER A 58 -20.79 -5.96 -2.84
CA SER A 58 -21.80 -5.00 -3.27
C SER A 58 -23.12 -5.14 -2.50
N TYR A 59 -23.55 -6.35 -2.17
CA TYR A 59 -24.75 -6.55 -1.35
C TYR A 59 -24.56 -6.00 0.07
N VAL A 60 -23.43 -6.34 0.71
CA VAL A 60 -23.11 -5.86 2.05
C VAL A 60 -22.91 -4.35 2.06
N GLY A 61 -22.14 -3.84 1.09
CA GLY A 61 -21.84 -2.42 0.93
C GLY A 61 -23.09 -1.59 0.66
N PHE A 62 -24.03 -2.10 -0.13
CA PHE A 62 -25.30 -1.42 -0.38
C PHE A 62 -26.18 -1.34 0.89
N ALA A 63 -26.22 -2.42 1.67
CA ALA A 63 -26.93 -2.40 2.96
C ALA A 63 -26.33 -1.39 3.93
N ILE A 64 -24.99 -1.35 4.06
CA ILE A 64 -24.27 -0.37 4.89
C ILE A 64 -24.48 1.05 4.35
N PHE A 65 -24.43 1.25 3.04
CA PHE A 65 -24.72 2.55 2.42
C PHE A 65 -26.09 3.09 2.80
N LEU A 66 -27.13 2.25 2.77
CA LEU A 66 -28.50 2.64 3.18
C LEU A 66 -28.56 3.02 4.66
N LEU A 67 -27.85 2.29 5.52
CA LEU A 67 -27.76 2.64 6.95
C LEU A 67 -27.06 3.99 7.16
N ILE A 68 -25.91 4.20 6.51
CA ILE A 68 -25.18 5.46 6.59
C ILE A 68 -26.03 6.63 6.05
N PHE A 69 -26.71 6.42 4.91
CA PHE A 69 -27.59 7.43 4.34
C PHE A 69 -28.76 7.78 5.27
N TYR A 70 -29.31 6.81 5.97
CA TYR A 70 -30.43 7.01 6.89
C TYR A 70 -30.02 7.70 8.20
N PHE A 71 -28.90 7.27 8.81
CA PHE A 71 -28.48 7.77 10.12
C PHE A 71 -27.66 9.06 10.08
N PHE A 72 -26.98 9.35 8.99
CA PHE A 72 -26.14 10.55 8.84
C PHE A 72 -26.76 11.51 7.82
N ASN A 73 -26.11 11.70 6.69
CA ASN A 73 -26.58 12.59 5.64
C ASN A 73 -26.12 12.10 4.24
N PHE A 74 -26.67 12.77 3.19
CA PHE A 74 -26.35 12.44 1.80
C PHE A 74 -24.83 12.48 1.52
N TYR A 75 -24.13 13.48 2.03
CA TYR A 75 -22.71 13.66 1.73
C TYR A 75 -21.85 12.57 2.39
N VAL A 76 -22.16 12.11 3.60
CA VAL A 76 -21.46 10.99 4.24
C VAL A 76 -21.67 9.71 3.43
N GLY A 77 -22.92 9.45 2.99
CA GLY A 77 -23.22 8.30 2.13
C GLY A 77 -22.51 8.38 0.78
N LEU A 78 -22.46 9.56 0.15
CA LEU A 78 -21.72 9.78 -1.10
C LEU A 78 -20.22 9.54 -0.92
N GLY A 79 -19.63 10.02 0.17
CA GLY A 79 -18.23 9.74 0.51
C GLY A 79 -17.98 8.24 0.61
N PHE A 80 -18.80 7.52 1.40
CA PHE A 80 -18.72 6.06 1.51
C PHE A 80 -18.74 5.35 0.15
N LEU A 81 -19.69 5.74 -0.70
CA LEU A 81 -19.81 5.15 -2.03
C LEU A 81 -18.56 5.40 -2.89
N LEU A 82 -18.05 6.63 -2.89
CA LEU A 82 -16.83 7.01 -3.63
C LEU A 82 -15.61 6.23 -3.15
N GLY A 83 -15.41 6.11 -1.82
CA GLY A 83 -14.31 5.35 -1.24
C GLY A 83 -14.37 3.88 -1.63
N ALA A 84 -15.56 3.26 -1.53
CA ALA A 84 -15.76 1.87 -1.91
C ALA A 84 -15.51 1.64 -3.42
N LEU A 85 -16.09 2.46 -4.29
CA LEU A 85 -15.95 2.29 -5.73
C LEU A 85 -14.50 2.47 -6.20
N LEU A 86 -13.78 3.49 -5.70
CA LEU A 86 -12.41 3.78 -6.15
C LEU A 86 -11.40 2.78 -5.58
N SER A 87 -11.59 2.30 -4.34
CA SER A 87 -10.79 1.20 -3.77
C SER A 87 -10.99 -0.09 -4.56
N GLY A 88 -12.25 -0.45 -4.85
CA GLY A 88 -12.58 -1.61 -5.67
C GLY A 88 -11.99 -1.51 -7.09
N LEU A 89 -12.06 -0.33 -7.70
CA LEU A 89 -11.51 -0.08 -9.03
C LEU A 89 -9.99 -0.25 -9.07
N ALA A 90 -9.27 0.24 -8.05
CA ALA A 90 -7.82 0.09 -7.94
C ALA A 90 -7.41 -1.39 -7.91
N GLY A 91 -8.06 -2.21 -7.07
CA GLY A 91 -7.82 -3.66 -7.00
C GLY A 91 -8.20 -4.39 -8.28
N TYR A 92 -9.36 -4.07 -8.85
CA TYR A 92 -9.87 -4.71 -10.07
C TYR A 92 -8.95 -4.48 -11.29
N VAL A 93 -8.58 -3.22 -11.54
CA VAL A 93 -7.71 -2.87 -12.68
C VAL A 93 -6.29 -3.41 -12.45
N GLY A 94 -5.76 -3.29 -11.22
CA GLY A 94 -4.45 -3.82 -10.86
C GLY A 94 -4.34 -5.31 -11.16
N MET A 95 -5.31 -6.12 -10.71
CA MET A 95 -5.36 -7.56 -10.98
C MET A 95 -5.49 -7.84 -12.48
N HIS A 96 -6.35 -7.11 -13.19
CA HIS A 96 -6.55 -7.34 -14.63
C HIS A 96 -5.28 -7.11 -15.45
N ILE A 97 -4.43 -6.17 -15.05
CA ILE A 97 -3.13 -5.96 -15.68
C ILE A 97 -2.14 -7.04 -15.23
N SER A 98 -2.13 -7.39 -13.94
CA SER A 98 -1.23 -8.42 -13.39
C SER A 98 -1.38 -9.75 -14.11
N VAL A 99 -2.57 -10.33 -14.16
CA VAL A 99 -2.81 -11.64 -14.82
C VAL A 99 -2.44 -11.67 -16.29
N ARG A 100 -2.50 -10.52 -16.99
CA ARG A 100 -2.06 -10.40 -18.37
C ARG A 100 -0.58 -10.18 -18.52
N SER A 101 0.07 -9.68 -17.48
CA SER A 101 1.51 -9.43 -17.44
C SER A 101 2.31 -10.69 -17.16
N ASN A 102 1.75 -11.66 -16.44
CA ASN A 102 2.41 -12.89 -16.05
C ASN A 102 3.02 -13.63 -17.24
N VAL A 103 2.22 -13.91 -18.25
CA VAL A 103 2.65 -14.60 -19.49
C VAL A 103 3.66 -13.79 -20.30
N ARG A 104 3.52 -12.45 -20.29
CA ARG A 104 4.44 -11.54 -20.98
C ARG A 104 5.79 -11.46 -20.26
N THR A 105 5.77 -11.58 -18.95
CA THR A 105 7.01 -11.67 -18.14
C THR A 105 7.73 -12.97 -18.42
N ALA A 106 7.01 -14.11 -18.49
CA ALA A 106 7.58 -15.39 -18.86
C ALA A 106 8.17 -15.36 -20.30
N SER A 107 7.46 -14.77 -21.24
CA SER A 107 7.95 -14.56 -22.61
C SER A 107 9.18 -13.64 -22.65
N ALA A 108 9.19 -12.55 -21.88
CA ALA A 108 10.33 -11.64 -21.80
C ALA A 108 11.55 -12.29 -21.13
N ALA A 109 11.33 -13.15 -20.13
CA ALA A 109 12.39 -13.92 -19.46
C ALA A 109 13.14 -14.85 -20.43
N SER A 110 12.50 -15.30 -21.52
CA SER A 110 13.19 -16.09 -22.57
C SER A 110 14.21 -15.26 -23.36
N LYS A 111 14.12 -13.91 -23.32
CA LYS A 111 15.09 -12.99 -23.93
C LYS A 111 16.19 -12.56 -22.97
N GLY A 112 15.96 -12.67 -21.67
CA GLY A 112 16.94 -12.39 -20.63
C GLY A 112 16.34 -11.79 -19.36
N LEU A 113 17.21 -11.66 -18.35
CA LEU A 113 16.83 -11.14 -17.02
C LEU A 113 16.38 -9.67 -17.06
N THR A 114 17.00 -8.86 -17.91
CA THR A 114 16.67 -7.42 -18.04
C THR A 114 15.27 -7.22 -18.60
N GLU A 115 14.90 -7.98 -19.62
CA GLU A 115 13.60 -7.94 -20.29
C GLU A 115 12.50 -8.43 -19.34
N GLY A 116 12.74 -9.55 -18.64
CA GLY A 116 11.84 -10.10 -17.62
C GLY A 116 11.58 -9.09 -16.50
N LEU A 117 12.64 -8.53 -15.91
CA LEU A 117 12.54 -7.49 -14.88
C LEU A 117 11.74 -6.27 -15.37
N SER A 118 12.01 -5.83 -16.59
CA SER A 118 11.35 -4.63 -17.15
C SER A 118 9.85 -4.79 -17.27
N ILE A 119 9.35 -5.95 -17.75
CA ILE A 119 7.90 -6.20 -17.87
C ILE A 119 7.28 -6.39 -16.48
N ALA A 120 7.88 -7.22 -15.61
CA ALA A 120 7.36 -7.49 -14.28
C ALA A 120 7.26 -6.20 -13.43
N PHE A 121 8.32 -5.38 -13.41
CA PHE A 121 8.30 -4.14 -12.64
C PHE A 121 7.31 -3.11 -13.21
N ARG A 122 7.18 -3.00 -14.55
CA ARG A 122 6.14 -2.14 -15.14
C ARG A 122 4.75 -2.59 -14.73
N ALA A 123 4.48 -3.90 -14.69
CA ALA A 123 3.19 -4.42 -14.24
C ALA A 123 2.91 -4.01 -12.79
N GLY A 124 3.87 -4.20 -11.89
CA GLY A 124 3.76 -3.73 -10.52
C GLY A 124 3.55 -2.21 -10.42
N SER A 125 4.27 -1.42 -11.24
CA SER A 125 4.14 0.04 -11.22
C SER A 125 2.77 0.54 -11.69
N VAL A 126 2.06 -0.19 -12.55
CA VAL A 126 0.67 0.14 -12.90
C VAL A 126 -0.22 0.06 -11.66
N THR A 127 -0.15 -1.03 -10.91
CA THR A 127 -0.93 -1.21 -9.69
C THR A 127 -0.57 -0.13 -8.66
N GLY A 128 0.73 0.10 -8.42
CA GLY A 128 1.20 1.11 -7.46
C GLY A 128 0.71 2.52 -7.79
N MET A 129 0.85 2.94 -9.04
CA MET A 129 0.41 4.27 -9.46
C MET A 129 -1.10 4.42 -9.46
N LEU A 130 -1.87 3.38 -9.84
CA LEU A 130 -3.34 3.42 -9.76
C LEU A 130 -3.83 3.56 -8.31
N VAL A 131 -3.23 2.83 -7.37
CA VAL A 131 -3.59 2.91 -5.95
C VAL A 131 -3.42 4.33 -5.42
N VAL A 132 -2.21 4.89 -5.51
CA VAL A 132 -1.95 6.22 -4.95
C VAL A 132 -2.65 7.34 -5.73
N GLY A 133 -2.78 7.19 -7.05
CA GLY A 133 -3.48 8.17 -7.89
C GLY A 133 -4.97 8.24 -7.58
N LEU A 134 -5.65 7.10 -7.56
CA LEU A 134 -7.08 7.04 -7.22
C LEU A 134 -7.34 7.42 -5.76
N ALA A 135 -6.47 7.04 -4.82
CA ALA A 135 -6.59 7.41 -3.41
C ALA A 135 -6.46 8.93 -3.23
N LEU A 136 -5.43 9.55 -3.82
CA LEU A 136 -5.27 11.00 -3.75
C LEU A 136 -6.42 11.74 -4.45
N LEU A 137 -6.87 11.26 -5.62
CA LEU A 137 -8.01 11.84 -6.35
C LEU A 137 -9.31 11.71 -5.56
N SER A 138 -9.53 10.59 -4.85
CA SER A 138 -10.71 10.41 -4.03
C SER A 138 -10.78 11.46 -2.93
N VAL A 139 -9.69 11.66 -2.18
CA VAL A 139 -9.64 12.62 -1.08
C VAL A 139 -9.66 14.05 -1.60
N SER A 140 -8.76 14.41 -2.52
CA SER A 140 -8.63 15.79 -3.01
C SER A 140 -9.82 16.23 -3.85
N GLY A 141 -10.36 15.36 -4.69
CA GLY A 141 -11.55 15.64 -5.51
C GLY A 141 -12.81 15.78 -4.65
N TYR A 142 -12.98 14.88 -3.67
CA TYR A 142 -14.12 14.95 -2.77
C TYR A 142 -14.03 16.16 -1.84
N TYR A 143 -12.85 16.47 -1.34
CA TYR A 143 -12.59 17.69 -0.56
C TYR A 143 -12.92 18.95 -1.37
N ALA A 144 -12.47 19.04 -2.63
CA ALA A 144 -12.81 20.15 -3.53
C ALA A 144 -14.33 20.28 -3.77
N PHE A 145 -15.00 19.14 -3.97
CA PHE A 145 -16.45 19.09 -4.15
C PHE A 145 -17.18 19.63 -2.93
N LEU A 146 -16.83 19.19 -1.72
CA LEU A 146 -17.45 19.66 -0.48
C LEU A 146 -17.25 21.18 -0.27
N LEU A 147 -16.03 21.68 -0.51
CA LEU A 147 -15.76 23.12 -0.48
C LEU A 147 -16.65 23.91 -1.47
N SER A 148 -16.87 23.36 -2.67
CA SER A 148 -17.75 23.98 -3.68
C SER A 148 -19.21 24.03 -3.26
N LYS A 149 -19.62 23.19 -2.31
CA LYS A 149 -20.96 23.17 -1.69
C LYS A 149 -21.07 24.06 -0.47
N GLY A 150 -20.00 24.77 -0.10
CA GLY A 150 -19.97 25.70 1.03
C GLY A 150 -19.62 25.07 2.36
N PHE A 151 -19.24 23.79 2.40
CA PHE A 151 -18.73 23.15 3.61
C PHE A 151 -17.40 23.76 4.03
N SER A 152 -17.18 23.93 5.33
CA SER A 152 -15.97 24.53 5.88
C SER A 152 -15.58 23.90 7.22
N GLY A 153 -14.31 23.95 7.57
CA GLY A 153 -13.80 23.52 8.87
C GLY A 153 -14.25 22.11 9.25
N ARG A 154 -14.94 21.98 10.37
CA ARG A 154 -15.38 20.69 10.92
C ARG A 154 -16.46 19.98 10.10
N GLU A 155 -17.27 20.71 9.34
CA GLU A 155 -18.34 20.11 8.54
C GLU A 155 -17.81 19.19 7.43
N LEU A 156 -16.54 19.38 7.03
CA LEU A 156 -15.86 18.55 6.05
C LEU A 156 -15.49 17.17 6.58
N ILE A 157 -15.41 17.00 7.91
CA ILE A 157 -14.87 15.80 8.55
C ILE A 157 -15.77 14.60 8.30
N GLU A 158 -17.06 14.69 8.63
CA GLU A 158 -17.98 13.56 8.53
C GLU A 158 -18.05 12.95 7.12
N PRO A 159 -18.18 13.75 6.03
CA PRO A 159 -18.15 13.20 4.67
C PRO A 159 -16.82 12.56 4.29
N LEU A 160 -15.67 13.12 4.72
CA LEU A 160 -14.35 12.55 4.47
C LEU A 160 -14.11 11.25 5.25
N VAL A 161 -14.61 11.17 6.48
CA VAL A 161 -14.62 9.92 7.26
C VAL A 161 -15.52 8.88 6.57
N GLY A 162 -16.66 9.28 6.02
CA GLY A 162 -17.52 8.42 5.20
C GLY A 162 -16.76 7.80 4.02
N LEU A 163 -15.95 8.61 3.31
CA LEU A 163 -15.09 8.13 2.21
C LEU A 163 -14.06 7.10 2.70
N SER A 164 -13.41 7.36 3.84
CA SER A 164 -12.47 6.43 4.47
C SER A 164 -13.14 5.11 4.82
N PHE A 165 -14.36 5.15 5.36
CA PHE A 165 -15.14 3.98 5.72
C PHE A 165 -15.52 3.11 4.52
N GLY A 166 -15.82 3.75 3.38
CA GLY A 166 -16.08 3.06 2.12
C GLY A 166 -14.85 2.32 1.59
N ALA A 167 -13.68 2.95 1.64
CA ALA A 167 -12.41 2.32 1.29
C ALA A 167 -12.10 1.12 2.20
N SER A 168 -12.34 1.27 3.52
CA SER A 168 -12.14 0.24 4.54
C SER A 168 -13.00 -0.99 4.30
N LEU A 169 -14.27 -0.81 3.91
CA LEU A 169 -15.15 -1.93 3.58
C LEU A 169 -14.56 -2.82 2.49
N ILE A 170 -14.12 -2.22 1.39
CA ILE A 170 -13.53 -2.99 0.27
C ILE A 170 -12.25 -3.68 0.71
N SER A 171 -11.38 -2.97 1.41
CA SER A 171 -10.10 -3.50 1.89
C SER A 171 -10.29 -4.74 2.78
N ILE A 172 -11.16 -4.66 3.79
CA ILE A 172 -11.42 -5.78 4.69
C ILE A 172 -11.79 -7.04 3.88
N PHE A 173 -12.77 -6.96 2.99
CA PHE A 173 -13.22 -8.12 2.24
C PHE A 173 -12.23 -8.57 1.16
N ALA A 174 -11.61 -7.64 0.45
CA ALA A 174 -10.65 -7.97 -0.60
C ALA A 174 -9.36 -8.55 -0.01
N ARG A 175 -8.84 -7.95 1.07
CA ARG A 175 -7.61 -8.39 1.71
C ARG A 175 -7.76 -9.71 2.44
N LEU A 176 -8.80 -9.86 3.27
CA LEU A 176 -9.04 -11.10 4.00
C LEU A 176 -9.46 -12.23 3.05
N GLY A 177 -10.43 -12.00 2.18
CA GLY A 177 -10.92 -13.01 1.25
C GLY A 177 -9.84 -13.47 0.27
N GLY A 178 -9.13 -12.54 -0.38
CA GLY A 178 -8.03 -12.83 -1.27
C GLY A 178 -6.86 -13.49 -0.55
N GLY A 179 -6.49 -13.01 0.65
CA GLY A 179 -5.39 -13.55 1.44
C GLY A 179 -5.65 -14.98 1.95
N ILE A 180 -6.89 -15.30 2.35
CA ILE A 180 -7.28 -16.65 2.73
C ILE A 180 -7.25 -17.58 1.51
N PHE A 181 -7.78 -17.12 0.37
CA PHE A 181 -7.81 -17.92 -0.85
C PHE A 181 -6.39 -18.24 -1.34
N THR A 182 -5.50 -17.23 -1.45
CA THR A 182 -4.12 -17.44 -1.91
C THR A 182 -3.38 -18.42 -1.00
N LYS A 183 -3.49 -18.28 0.32
CA LYS A 183 -2.80 -19.22 1.22
C LYS A 183 -3.44 -20.61 1.25
N GLY A 184 -4.74 -20.73 1.10
CA GLY A 184 -5.42 -22.03 0.96
C GLY A 184 -5.02 -22.74 -0.34
N ALA A 185 -4.88 -22.01 -1.45
CA ALA A 185 -4.47 -22.55 -2.74
C ALA A 185 -2.99 -22.97 -2.73
N ASP A 186 -2.08 -22.09 -2.27
CA ASP A 186 -0.64 -22.31 -2.16
C ASP A 186 -0.32 -23.56 -1.29
N VAL A 187 -0.77 -23.57 -0.04
CA VAL A 187 -0.57 -24.71 0.86
C VAL A 187 -1.24 -25.98 0.33
N GLY A 188 -2.43 -25.88 -0.25
CA GLY A 188 -3.15 -27.02 -0.84
C GLY A 188 -2.41 -27.60 -2.05
N ALA A 189 -1.92 -26.72 -2.95
CA ALA A 189 -1.12 -27.13 -4.11
C ALA A 189 0.17 -27.84 -3.69
N ASP A 190 0.86 -27.31 -2.68
CA ASP A 190 2.09 -27.87 -2.13
C ASP A 190 1.88 -29.22 -1.44
N LEU A 191 0.84 -29.36 -0.64
CA LEU A 191 0.53 -30.64 0.02
C LEU A 191 0.23 -31.73 -1.00
N VAL A 192 -0.62 -31.46 -1.99
CA VAL A 192 -0.97 -32.45 -3.03
C VAL A 192 0.24 -32.76 -3.92
N GLY A 193 0.97 -31.73 -4.36
CA GLY A 193 2.08 -31.89 -5.29
C GLY A 193 3.32 -32.47 -4.60
N LYS A 194 3.90 -31.73 -3.66
CA LYS A 194 5.22 -32.07 -3.08
C LYS A 194 5.13 -33.22 -2.09
N VAL A 195 4.08 -33.29 -1.26
CA VAL A 195 3.98 -34.27 -0.17
C VAL A 195 3.27 -35.58 -0.61
N GLU A 196 2.10 -35.48 -1.22
CA GLU A 196 1.31 -36.66 -1.60
C GLU A 196 1.79 -37.28 -2.92
N ALA A 197 1.98 -36.48 -3.96
CA ALA A 197 2.35 -36.98 -5.30
C ALA A 197 3.85 -37.04 -5.55
N GLY A 198 4.69 -36.38 -4.73
CA GLY A 198 6.14 -36.33 -4.90
C GLY A 198 6.60 -35.68 -6.20
N ILE A 199 5.81 -34.74 -6.73
CA ILE A 199 6.10 -34.01 -7.97
C ILE A 199 6.64 -32.60 -7.64
N PRO A 200 7.43 -32.00 -8.57
CA PRO A 200 7.97 -30.67 -8.38
C PRO A 200 6.89 -29.59 -8.23
N GLU A 201 7.29 -28.42 -7.73
CA GLU A 201 6.48 -27.21 -7.72
C GLU A 201 6.10 -26.80 -9.15
N ASP A 202 4.90 -26.27 -9.31
CA ASP A 202 4.32 -25.85 -10.61
C ASP A 202 4.18 -26.98 -11.65
N ASP A 203 4.26 -28.24 -11.25
CA ASP A 203 4.10 -29.36 -12.19
C ASP A 203 2.71 -29.39 -12.79
N PRO A 204 2.56 -29.42 -14.13
CA PRO A 204 1.27 -29.37 -14.81
C PRO A 204 0.33 -30.56 -14.51
N ARG A 205 0.83 -31.61 -13.84
CA ARG A 205 0.00 -32.71 -13.35
C ARG A 205 -0.76 -32.37 -12.08
N ASN A 206 -0.34 -31.34 -11.35
CA ASN A 206 -1.02 -30.88 -10.16
C ASN A 206 -2.17 -29.93 -10.55
N PRO A 207 -3.44 -30.32 -10.33
CA PRO A 207 -4.60 -29.47 -10.72
C PRO A 207 -4.72 -28.20 -9.88
N ALA A 208 -4.06 -28.13 -8.72
CA ALA A 208 -4.12 -26.98 -7.82
C ALA A 208 -3.20 -25.81 -8.22
N VAL A 209 -2.23 -26.04 -9.13
CA VAL A 209 -1.28 -24.98 -9.56
C VAL A 209 -1.98 -23.77 -10.18
N ILE A 210 -3.04 -24.00 -10.97
CA ILE A 210 -3.83 -22.87 -11.53
C ILE A 210 -4.53 -22.09 -10.42
N ALA A 211 -5.05 -22.75 -9.38
CA ALA A 211 -5.69 -22.08 -8.25
C ALA A 211 -4.69 -21.26 -7.43
N ASP A 212 -3.48 -21.77 -7.27
CA ASP A 212 -2.37 -21.09 -6.62
C ASP A 212 -1.98 -19.80 -7.37
N ASN A 213 -1.72 -19.93 -8.67
CA ASN A 213 -1.47 -18.77 -9.55
C ASN A 213 -2.62 -17.74 -9.55
N VAL A 214 -3.88 -18.17 -9.46
CA VAL A 214 -5.04 -17.28 -9.28
C VAL A 214 -4.95 -16.57 -7.94
N GLY A 215 -4.63 -17.32 -6.88
CA GLY A 215 -4.50 -16.82 -5.51
C GLY A 215 -3.57 -15.62 -5.40
N ASP A 216 -2.40 -15.72 -5.97
CA ASP A 216 -1.40 -14.64 -5.98
C ASP A 216 -1.95 -13.35 -6.60
N ASN A 217 -2.64 -13.45 -7.74
CA ASN A 217 -3.19 -12.28 -8.41
C ASN A 217 -4.35 -11.65 -7.62
N VAL A 218 -5.22 -12.44 -7.01
CA VAL A 218 -6.38 -11.89 -6.29
C VAL A 218 -6.04 -11.50 -4.84
N GLY A 219 -5.10 -12.17 -4.19
CA GLY A 219 -4.67 -11.90 -2.81
C GLY A 219 -3.60 -10.81 -2.72
N ASP A 220 -2.48 -11.05 -3.37
CA ASP A 220 -1.30 -10.19 -3.24
C ASP A 220 -1.30 -9.02 -4.24
N CYS A 221 -2.17 -9.02 -5.27
CA CYS A 221 -2.32 -7.88 -6.17
C CYS A 221 -3.61 -7.09 -5.87
N ALA A 222 -4.79 -7.69 -6.05
CA ALA A 222 -6.06 -6.98 -5.84
C ALA A 222 -6.32 -6.67 -4.36
N GLY A 223 -6.10 -7.65 -3.47
CA GLY A 223 -6.30 -7.49 -2.03
C GLY A 223 -5.37 -6.46 -1.41
N MET A 224 -4.07 -6.51 -1.76
CA MET A 224 -3.08 -5.57 -1.26
C MET A 224 -3.28 -4.16 -1.83
N ALA A 225 -3.71 -4.04 -3.08
CA ALA A 225 -4.04 -2.75 -3.68
C ALA A 225 -5.17 -2.04 -2.91
N ALA A 226 -6.22 -2.78 -2.51
CA ALA A 226 -7.32 -2.25 -1.71
C ALA A 226 -6.87 -1.86 -0.29
N ASP A 227 -6.00 -2.67 0.33
CA ASP A 227 -5.44 -2.45 1.67
C ASP A 227 -4.62 -1.15 1.72
N LEU A 228 -3.70 -0.96 0.79
CA LEU A 228 -2.88 0.25 0.73
C LEU A 228 -3.64 1.48 0.24
N PHE A 229 -4.68 1.31 -0.57
CA PHE A 229 -5.63 2.38 -0.88
C PHE A 229 -6.33 2.87 0.39
N GLU A 230 -6.89 1.94 1.18
CA GLU A 230 -7.51 2.25 2.46
C GLU A 230 -6.55 2.98 3.39
N THR A 231 -5.38 2.38 3.66
CA THR A 231 -4.39 2.93 4.58
C THR A 231 -3.98 4.35 4.19
N TYR A 232 -3.80 4.60 2.88
CA TYR A 232 -3.50 5.93 2.35
C TYR A 232 -4.65 6.93 2.62
N VAL A 233 -5.87 6.58 2.23
CA VAL A 233 -7.05 7.45 2.38
C VAL A 233 -7.32 7.74 3.86
N VAL A 234 -7.37 6.70 4.70
CA VAL A 234 -7.65 6.81 6.13
C VAL A 234 -6.63 7.70 6.82
N THR A 235 -5.33 7.52 6.51
CA THR A 235 -4.27 8.33 7.15
C THR A 235 -4.31 9.79 6.71
N VAL A 236 -4.48 10.06 5.42
CA VAL A 236 -4.60 11.43 4.92
C VAL A 236 -5.81 12.12 5.53
N VAL A 237 -6.97 11.46 5.56
CA VAL A 237 -8.19 12.00 6.18
C VAL A 237 -7.99 12.20 7.68
N ALA A 238 -7.41 11.25 8.41
CA ALA A 238 -7.14 11.40 9.84
C ALA A 238 -6.21 12.60 10.13
N THR A 239 -5.19 12.81 9.29
CA THR A 239 -4.30 13.98 9.38
C THR A 239 -5.07 15.28 9.12
N MET A 240 -5.99 15.29 8.14
CA MET A 240 -6.87 16.45 7.88
C MET A 240 -7.80 16.71 9.06
N VAL A 241 -8.34 15.68 9.71
CA VAL A 241 -9.17 15.79 10.90
C VAL A 241 -8.40 16.41 12.06
N LEU A 242 -7.18 15.91 12.35
CA LEU A 242 -6.32 16.53 13.37
C LEU A 242 -6.00 18.00 13.05
N ALA A 243 -5.71 18.31 11.78
CA ALA A 243 -5.50 19.69 11.36
C ALA A 243 -6.73 20.57 11.63
N SER A 244 -7.94 20.07 11.34
CA SER A 244 -9.18 20.81 11.57
C SER A 244 -9.48 21.08 13.06
N ILE A 245 -9.01 20.19 13.95
CA ILE A 245 -9.17 20.31 15.41
C ILE A 245 -8.13 21.28 15.97
N PHE A 246 -6.85 21.04 15.65
CA PHE A 246 -5.72 21.77 16.25
C PHE A 246 -5.59 23.21 15.74
N PHE A 247 -5.99 23.47 14.49
CA PHE A 247 -5.95 24.80 13.87
C PHE A 247 -7.34 25.44 13.77
N SER A 248 -8.32 24.98 14.57
CA SER A 248 -9.66 25.54 14.60
C SER A 248 -9.64 27.03 14.97
N GLY A 249 -10.30 27.87 14.16
CA GLY A 249 -10.32 29.33 14.35
C GLY A 249 -9.06 30.06 13.88
N SER A 250 -8.06 29.38 13.32
CA SER A 250 -6.88 29.98 12.70
C SER A 250 -7.06 30.13 11.19
N ASP A 251 -6.48 31.19 10.62
CA ASP A 251 -6.40 31.40 9.16
C ASP A 251 -5.59 30.29 8.46
N LEU A 252 -4.85 29.51 9.23
CA LEU A 252 -4.00 28.42 8.74
C LEU A 252 -4.75 27.09 8.55
N ILE A 253 -6.01 26.98 9.02
CA ILE A 253 -6.79 25.74 8.97
C ILE A 253 -6.84 25.13 7.55
N PHE A 254 -7.10 25.96 6.54
CA PHE A 254 -7.15 25.50 5.15
C PHE A 254 -5.79 24.97 4.66
N LYS A 255 -4.71 25.67 5.00
CA LYS A 255 -3.34 25.24 4.65
C LYS A 255 -3.02 23.91 5.31
N MET A 256 -3.27 23.78 6.61
CA MET A 256 -2.93 22.58 7.38
C MET A 256 -3.78 21.37 6.99
N MET A 257 -5.07 21.55 6.67
CA MET A 257 -5.91 20.49 6.12
C MET A 257 -5.47 20.07 4.71
N SER A 258 -4.93 20.99 3.90
CA SER A 258 -4.49 20.71 2.54
C SER A 258 -3.06 20.17 2.46
N TYR A 259 -2.27 20.31 3.52
CA TYR A 259 -0.85 19.90 3.54
C TYR A 259 -0.65 18.40 3.30
N PRO A 260 -1.38 17.47 3.97
CA PRO A 260 -1.22 16.03 3.72
C PRO A 260 -1.54 15.63 2.27
N ILE A 261 -2.56 16.24 1.63
CA ILE A 261 -2.84 15.97 0.21
C ILE A 261 -1.76 16.55 -0.71
N ALA A 262 -1.16 17.68 -0.36
CA ALA A 262 -0.05 18.25 -1.12
C ALA A 262 1.22 17.38 -1.02
N ILE A 263 1.54 16.83 0.16
CA ILE A 263 2.60 15.82 0.35
C ILE A 263 2.36 14.63 -0.57
N GLY A 264 1.15 14.07 -0.56
CA GLY A 264 0.78 12.97 -1.45
C GLY A 264 0.98 13.30 -2.92
N GLY A 265 0.58 14.51 -3.35
CA GLY A 265 0.74 14.99 -4.72
C GLY A 265 2.20 15.04 -5.18
N VAL A 266 3.06 15.67 -4.39
CA VAL A 266 4.51 15.75 -4.70
C VAL A 266 5.12 14.36 -4.79
N CYS A 267 4.82 13.48 -3.83
CA CYS A 267 5.41 12.14 -3.77
C CYS A 267 4.93 11.19 -4.87
N ILE A 268 3.76 11.43 -5.46
CA ILE A 268 3.34 10.74 -6.69
C ILE A 268 4.30 11.09 -7.83
N ILE A 269 4.63 12.35 -8.03
CA ILE A 269 5.54 12.77 -9.10
C ILE A 269 6.92 12.16 -8.90
N THR A 270 7.44 12.19 -7.67
CA THR A 270 8.75 11.58 -7.37
C THR A 270 8.73 10.06 -7.54
N SER A 271 7.60 9.39 -7.24
CA SER A 271 7.40 7.96 -7.48
C SER A 271 7.41 7.64 -8.98
N ILE A 272 6.71 8.42 -9.81
CA ILE A 272 6.74 8.26 -11.27
C ILE A 272 8.17 8.41 -11.79
N ILE A 273 8.90 9.42 -11.34
CA ILE A 273 10.31 9.63 -11.72
C ILE A 273 11.16 8.44 -11.25
N GLY A 274 10.95 7.96 -10.03
CA GLY A 274 11.67 6.82 -9.45
C GLY A 274 11.54 5.54 -10.26
N THR A 275 10.39 5.30 -10.92
CA THR A 275 10.21 4.11 -11.77
C THR A 275 11.21 4.01 -12.92
N PHE A 276 11.69 5.15 -13.44
CA PHE A 276 12.68 5.18 -14.52
C PHE A 276 14.10 4.80 -14.07
N PHE A 277 14.38 4.80 -12.76
CA PHE A 277 15.66 4.39 -12.19
C PHE A 277 15.77 2.88 -11.97
N VAL A 278 14.66 2.13 -12.06
CA VAL A 278 14.67 0.68 -11.96
C VAL A 278 15.27 0.09 -13.22
N ARG A 279 16.57 -0.13 -13.19
CA ARG A 279 17.33 -0.69 -14.30
C ARG A 279 18.39 -1.64 -13.78
N LEU A 280 18.47 -2.82 -14.41
CA LEU A 280 19.47 -3.82 -14.08
C LEU A 280 20.88 -3.25 -14.37
N GLY A 281 21.80 -3.46 -13.44
CA GLY A 281 23.21 -3.08 -13.61
C GLY A 281 24.03 -4.25 -14.14
N LYS A 282 25.33 -4.04 -14.35
CA LYS A 282 26.28 -5.07 -14.81
C LYS A 282 26.38 -6.29 -13.86
N SER A 283 26.04 -6.13 -12.59
CA SER A 283 26.07 -7.19 -11.58
C SER A 283 24.89 -8.16 -11.64
N ASN A 284 23.89 -7.93 -12.50
CA ASN A 284 22.64 -8.70 -12.57
C ASN A 284 21.89 -8.81 -11.22
N ASN A 285 22.11 -7.84 -10.30
CA ASN A 285 21.43 -7.81 -9.01
C ASN A 285 20.03 -7.16 -9.18
N VAL A 286 18.98 -7.99 -9.17
CA VAL A 286 17.58 -7.58 -9.34
C VAL A 286 17.13 -6.71 -8.17
N MET A 287 17.38 -7.13 -6.91
CA MET A 287 17.02 -6.34 -5.72
C MET A 287 17.70 -4.97 -5.74
N GLY A 288 18.99 -4.91 -6.11
CA GLY A 288 19.71 -3.65 -6.27
C GLY A 288 19.13 -2.74 -7.37
N ALA A 289 18.53 -3.30 -8.42
CA ALA A 289 17.82 -2.52 -9.43
C ALA A 289 16.53 -1.90 -8.88
N LEU A 290 15.75 -2.65 -8.11
CA LEU A 290 14.54 -2.18 -7.46
C LEU A 290 14.84 -1.08 -6.42
N TYR A 291 15.90 -1.27 -5.63
CA TYR A 291 16.35 -0.28 -4.66
C TYR A 291 16.80 1.04 -5.27
N LYS A 292 17.39 1.04 -6.47
CA LYS A 292 17.70 2.31 -7.16
C LYS A 292 16.43 3.15 -7.37
N GLY A 293 15.34 2.53 -7.80
CA GLY A 293 14.06 3.22 -7.95
C GLY A 293 13.51 3.71 -6.61
N PHE A 294 13.53 2.86 -5.59
CA PHE A 294 13.04 3.21 -4.26
C PHE A 294 13.83 4.37 -3.64
N PHE A 295 15.16 4.30 -3.59
CA PHE A 295 15.99 5.37 -3.02
C PHE A 295 15.95 6.66 -3.85
N ALA A 296 15.86 6.56 -5.18
CA ALA A 296 15.62 7.74 -6.01
C ALA A 296 14.30 8.43 -5.64
N THR A 297 13.22 7.65 -5.46
CA THR A 297 11.93 8.19 -5.00
C THR A 297 12.05 8.83 -3.61
N ALA A 298 12.68 8.16 -2.65
CA ALA A 298 12.80 8.66 -1.28
C ALA A 298 13.62 9.97 -1.20
N ILE A 299 14.76 10.04 -1.92
CA ILE A 299 15.61 11.23 -1.95
C ILE A 299 14.88 12.40 -2.65
N LEU A 300 14.25 12.15 -3.79
CA LEU A 300 13.47 13.17 -4.49
C LEU A 300 12.29 13.65 -3.64
N SER A 301 11.64 12.74 -2.91
CA SER A 301 10.56 13.08 -1.98
C SER A 301 11.08 13.95 -0.83
N ALA A 302 12.22 13.62 -0.23
CA ALA A 302 12.82 14.42 0.82
C ALA A 302 13.14 15.87 0.35
N ILE A 303 13.74 16.00 -0.82
CA ILE A 303 14.04 17.31 -1.44
C ILE A 303 12.73 18.07 -1.72
N SER A 304 11.76 17.39 -2.30
CA SER A 304 10.48 18.02 -2.65
C SER A 304 9.66 18.42 -1.43
N LEU A 305 9.74 17.65 -0.33
CA LEU A 305 9.11 18.00 0.96
C LEU A 305 9.70 19.30 1.55
N TRP A 306 11.00 19.50 1.43
CA TRP A 306 11.63 20.77 1.85
C TRP A 306 10.97 21.97 1.15
N PHE A 307 10.98 21.94 -0.18
CA PHE A 307 10.39 23.02 -0.97
C PHE A 307 8.88 23.16 -0.76
N LEU A 308 8.16 22.04 -0.60
CA LEU A 308 6.73 22.07 -0.33
C LEU A 308 6.43 22.74 1.01
N THR A 309 7.17 22.36 2.06
CA THR A 309 6.97 22.91 3.42
C THR A 309 7.30 24.40 3.43
N ASP A 310 8.42 24.80 2.83
CA ASP A 310 8.82 26.20 2.74
C ASP A 310 7.79 27.06 1.97
N LEU A 311 7.44 26.65 0.77
CA LEU A 311 6.51 27.39 -0.09
C LEU A 311 5.08 27.43 0.46
N PHE A 312 4.65 26.36 1.12
CA PHE A 312 3.26 26.17 1.50
C PHE A 312 2.95 26.65 2.91
N ILE A 313 3.84 26.36 3.84
CA ILE A 313 3.69 26.68 5.26
C ILE A 313 4.61 27.85 5.63
N GLY A 314 5.88 27.79 5.21
CA GLY A 314 7.01 28.57 5.68
C GLY A 314 7.80 27.80 6.73
N LEU A 315 9.11 27.64 6.53
CA LEU A 315 9.96 26.89 7.48
C LEU A 315 10.02 27.54 8.85
N ASP A 316 10.02 28.88 8.90
CA ASP A 316 10.09 29.68 10.14
C ASP A 316 8.72 30.00 10.73
N GLN A 317 7.62 29.45 10.18
CA GLN A 317 6.27 29.67 10.70
C GLN A 317 6.09 28.96 12.04
N GLU A 318 5.93 29.71 13.11
CA GLU A 318 5.71 29.16 14.44
C GLU A 318 4.25 28.76 14.68
N PHE A 319 4.06 27.69 15.43
CA PHE A 319 2.78 27.14 15.85
C PHE A 319 2.77 26.85 17.34
N LEU A 320 1.65 27.10 17.99
CA LEU A 320 1.38 26.70 19.37
C LEU A 320 0.15 25.80 19.42
N ILE A 321 0.33 24.53 19.77
CA ILE A 321 -0.75 23.55 19.91
C ILE A 321 -0.59 22.83 21.26
N ASN A 322 -1.62 22.91 22.12
CA ASN A 322 -1.61 22.22 23.43
C ASN A 322 -0.32 22.47 24.22
N ASP A 323 0.05 23.73 24.39
CA ASP A 323 1.27 24.19 25.08
C ASP A 323 2.60 23.73 24.47
N LYS A 324 2.56 23.18 23.24
CA LYS A 324 3.76 22.81 22.50
C LYS A 324 4.03 23.80 21.38
N ASN A 325 5.22 24.41 21.43
CA ASN A 325 5.75 25.22 20.35
C ASN A 325 6.49 24.31 19.35
N PHE A 326 6.26 24.52 18.07
CA PHE A 326 7.00 23.94 16.97
C PHE A 326 6.89 24.85 15.74
N ASP A 327 7.72 24.64 14.76
CA ASP A 327 7.75 25.44 13.52
C ASP A 327 7.59 24.58 12.25
N GLY A 328 7.63 25.26 11.09
CA GLY A 328 7.51 24.57 9.80
C GLY A 328 8.66 23.61 9.54
N ILE A 329 9.87 23.88 10.05
CA ILE A 329 11.02 22.98 9.91
C ILE A 329 10.84 21.70 10.73
N ASP A 330 10.16 21.76 11.88
CA ASP A 330 9.81 20.58 12.67
C ASP A 330 8.84 19.66 11.91
N LEU A 331 7.89 20.23 11.16
CA LEU A 331 7.00 19.46 10.28
C LEU A 331 7.77 18.80 9.14
N PHE A 332 8.75 19.48 8.57
CA PHE A 332 9.64 18.88 7.58
C PHE A 332 10.42 17.71 8.18
N TYR A 333 11.01 17.87 9.38
CA TYR A 333 11.72 16.78 10.06
C TYR A 333 10.79 15.61 10.42
N CYS A 334 9.53 15.85 10.74
CA CYS A 334 8.52 14.80 10.88
C CYS A 334 8.33 14.04 9.55
N GLY A 335 8.26 14.75 8.42
CA GLY A 335 8.21 14.14 7.10
C GLY A 335 9.42 13.27 6.80
N ILE A 336 10.63 13.78 7.07
CA ILE A 336 11.88 13.01 6.93
C ILE A 336 11.89 11.79 7.84
N THR A 337 11.40 11.91 9.08
CA THR A 337 11.28 10.76 10.01
C THR A 337 10.45 9.65 9.38
N GLY A 338 9.32 9.96 8.73
CA GLY A 338 8.50 8.97 8.02
C GLY A 338 9.24 8.26 6.89
N LEU A 339 9.99 9.02 6.06
CA LEU A 339 10.81 8.44 4.98
C LEU A 339 11.93 7.54 5.52
N VAL A 340 12.58 7.93 6.62
CA VAL A 340 13.65 7.15 7.26
C VAL A 340 13.08 5.87 7.88
N VAL A 341 11.97 5.96 8.62
CA VAL A 341 11.28 4.78 9.18
C VAL A 341 10.91 3.80 8.08
N THR A 342 10.36 4.27 6.96
CA THR A 342 10.07 3.41 5.79
C THR A 342 11.33 2.69 5.29
N SER A 343 12.42 3.43 5.09
CA SER A 343 13.68 2.86 4.58
C SER A 343 14.27 1.82 5.54
N LEU A 344 14.22 2.08 6.85
CA LEU A 344 14.70 1.14 7.87
C LEU A 344 13.83 -0.11 7.96
N LEU A 345 12.50 0.01 7.86
CA LEU A 345 11.59 -1.15 7.85
C LEU A 345 11.84 -2.03 6.63
N ILE A 346 12.05 -1.44 5.46
CA ILE A 346 12.40 -2.16 4.22
C ILE A 346 13.71 -2.93 4.43
N TRP A 347 14.75 -2.28 4.91
CA TRP A 347 16.06 -2.89 5.13
C TRP A 347 16.03 -4.05 6.14
N VAL A 348 15.34 -3.86 7.28
CA VAL A 348 15.22 -4.91 8.30
C VAL A 348 14.39 -6.10 7.78
N THR A 349 13.30 -5.82 7.05
CA THR A 349 12.48 -6.90 6.49
C THR A 349 13.27 -7.70 5.45
N GLU A 350 14.05 -7.05 4.58
CA GLU A 350 14.94 -7.75 3.66
C GLU A 350 15.92 -8.67 4.40
N TYR A 351 16.53 -8.18 5.49
CA TYR A 351 17.45 -9.01 6.28
C TYR A 351 16.81 -10.30 6.79
N TYR A 352 15.54 -10.26 7.22
CA TYR A 352 14.85 -11.44 7.73
C TYR A 352 14.22 -12.33 6.64
N THR A 353 14.07 -11.84 5.42
CA THR A 353 13.34 -12.54 4.34
C THR A 353 14.16 -12.83 3.10
N GLY A 354 15.31 -12.19 2.93
CA GLY A 354 16.18 -12.40 1.78
C GLY A 354 17.00 -13.69 1.90
N THR A 355 17.06 -14.46 0.83
CA THR A 355 17.74 -15.77 0.75
C THR A 355 19.24 -15.71 1.04
N ASN A 356 19.86 -14.54 0.85
CA ASN A 356 21.28 -14.32 1.09
C ASN A 356 21.65 -14.09 2.57
N PHE A 357 20.64 -13.96 3.46
CA PHE A 357 20.85 -13.62 4.86
C PHE A 357 20.71 -14.82 5.80
N LYS A 358 21.38 -14.74 6.94
CA LYS A 358 21.42 -15.82 7.94
C LYS A 358 20.05 -16.30 8.44
N PRO A 359 19.03 -15.46 8.68
CA PRO A 359 17.73 -15.92 9.16
C PRO A 359 17.12 -16.98 8.24
N VAL A 360 16.97 -16.67 6.94
CA VAL A 360 16.41 -17.61 5.94
C VAL A 360 17.29 -18.85 5.78
N GLN A 361 18.61 -18.67 5.68
CA GLN A 361 19.55 -19.81 5.58
C GLN A 361 19.47 -20.73 6.78
N SER A 362 19.24 -20.19 7.99
CA SER A 362 19.11 -21.00 9.20
C SER A 362 17.81 -21.82 9.23
N ILE A 363 16.72 -21.31 8.66
CA ILE A 363 15.46 -22.03 8.50
C ILE A 363 15.66 -23.15 7.47
N ALA A 364 16.24 -22.83 6.31
CA ALA A 364 16.55 -23.83 5.27
C ALA A 364 17.43 -24.97 5.81
N LYS A 365 18.47 -24.65 6.56
CA LYS A 365 19.34 -25.67 7.18
C LYS A 365 18.60 -26.53 8.21
N SER A 366 17.65 -25.99 8.96
CA SER A 366 16.87 -26.76 9.94
C SER A 366 15.94 -27.77 9.27
N SER A 367 15.60 -27.58 7.98
CA SER A 367 14.78 -28.53 7.22
C SER A 367 15.53 -29.89 6.99
N GLU A 368 16.85 -29.89 7.02
CA GLU A 368 17.64 -31.12 6.90
C GLU A 368 17.45 -32.10 8.07
N THR A 369 17.04 -31.57 9.23
CA THR A 369 16.86 -32.36 10.46
C THR A 369 15.42 -32.79 10.71
N GLY A 370 14.46 -32.27 9.91
CA GLY A 370 13.07 -32.69 9.93
C GLY A 370 12.07 -31.53 10.02
N HIS A 371 10.79 -31.86 9.89
CA HIS A 371 9.70 -30.87 9.86
C HIS A 371 9.56 -30.10 11.17
N ALA A 372 9.67 -30.79 12.33
CA ALA A 372 9.52 -30.16 13.64
C ALA A 372 10.60 -29.09 13.89
N THR A 373 11.84 -29.38 13.55
CA THR A 373 12.95 -28.42 13.71
C THR A 373 12.81 -27.22 12.78
N ASN A 374 12.30 -27.41 11.56
CA ASN A 374 12.00 -26.33 10.64
C ASN A 374 10.91 -25.41 11.21
N ILE A 375 9.79 -25.96 11.70
CA ILE A 375 8.70 -25.20 12.31
C ILE A 375 9.20 -24.39 13.51
N ILE A 376 9.94 -25.04 14.43
CA ILE A 376 10.49 -24.36 15.61
C ILE A 376 11.45 -23.24 15.21
N ARG A 377 12.31 -23.46 14.22
CA ARG A 377 13.26 -22.44 13.77
C ARG A 377 12.53 -21.29 13.07
N GLY A 378 11.53 -21.59 12.25
CA GLY A 378 10.68 -20.58 11.60
C GLY A 378 9.96 -19.70 12.62
N LEU A 379 9.34 -20.28 13.64
CA LEU A 379 8.70 -19.54 14.72
C LEU A 379 9.70 -18.67 15.51
N ALA A 380 10.88 -19.22 15.85
CA ALA A 380 11.92 -18.46 16.55
C ALA A 380 12.37 -17.24 15.76
N ILE A 381 12.65 -17.41 14.45
CA ILE A 381 13.04 -16.29 13.57
C ILE A 381 11.88 -15.28 13.42
N SER A 382 10.64 -15.75 13.32
CA SER A 382 9.49 -14.84 13.18
C SER A 382 9.29 -13.95 14.42
N LEU A 383 9.48 -14.50 15.61
CA LEU A 383 9.44 -13.74 16.87
C LEU A 383 10.61 -12.75 16.97
N GLU A 384 11.83 -13.19 16.62
CA GLU A 384 13.01 -12.33 16.58
C GLU A 384 12.83 -11.15 15.61
N ALA A 385 12.24 -11.41 14.43
CA ALA A 385 12.02 -10.43 13.38
C ALA A 385 11.06 -9.28 13.77
N THR A 386 10.29 -9.43 14.84
CA THR A 386 9.38 -8.36 15.31
C THR A 386 10.09 -7.28 16.12
N ALA A 387 11.21 -7.59 16.76
CA ALA A 387 11.86 -6.71 17.75
C ALA A 387 12.38 -5.40 17.12
N ILE A 388 13.19 -5.50 16.06
CA ILE A 388 13.80 -4.30 15.44
C ILE A 388 12.74 -3.42 14.77
N PRO A 389 11.77 -3.93 13.99
CA PRO A 389 10.68 -3.12 13.46
C PRO A 389 9.89 -2.39 14.56
N ALA A 390 9.58 -3.06 15.66
CA ALA A 390 8.88 -2.42 16.78
C ALA A 390 9.68 -1.25 17.36
N LEU A 391 11.00 -1.41 17.55
CA LEU A 391 11.88 -0.33 18.03
C LEU A 391 11.96 0.84 17.04
N ILE A 392 12.03 0.57 15.72
CA ILE A 392 12.04 1.59 14.68
C ILE A 392 10.73 2.40 14.72
N ILE A 393 9.58 1.72 14.81
CA ILE A 393 8.27 2.36 14.89
C ILE A 393 8.18 3.22 16.16
N CYS A 394 8.53 2.68 17.32
CA CYS A 394 8.53 3.42 18.58
C CYS A 394 9.43 4.65 18.53
N PHE A 395 10.63 4.52 17.95
CA PHE A 395 11.54 5.64 17.78
C PHE A 395 10.94 6.72 16.87
N GLY A 396 10.37 6.33 15.73
CA GLY A 396 9.69 7.26 14.82
C GLY A 396 8.55 8.02 15.49
N ILE A 397 7.72 7.32 16.26
CA ILE A 397 6.63 7.92 17.06
C ILE A 397 7.18 8.94 18.07
N ILE A 398 8.15 8.53 18.89
CA ILE A 398 8.72 9.39 19.95
C ILE A 398 9.38 10.63 19.34
N LEU A 399 10.15 10.46 18.25
CA LEU A 399 10.80 11.56 17.57
C LEU A 399 9.79 12.54 16.98
N SER A 400 8.82 12.06 16.23
CA SER A 400 7.78 12.90 15.63
C SER A 400 6.93 13.61 16.67
N PHE A 401 6.61 12.91 17.78
CA PHE A 401 5.90 13.53 18.91
C PHE A 401 6.73 14.61 19.61
N LYS A 402 8.04 14.40 19.75
CA LYS A 402 8.94 15.42 20.32
C LYS A 402 9.07 16.65 19.43
N LEU A 403 9.04 16.50 18.13
CA LEU A 403 9.11 17.60 17.16
C LEU A 403 7.80 18.42 17.15
N ALA A 404 6.69 17.84 16.75
CA ALA A 404 5.43 18.55 16.53
C ALA A 404 4.18 17.89 17.17
N GLY A 405 4.36 17.16 18.28
CA GLY A 405 3.26 16.52 19.00
C GLY A 405 2.52 15.48 18.17
N LEU A 406 1.22 15.33 18.42
CA LEU A 406 0.37 14.37 17.69
C LEU A 406 0.27 14.71 16.19
N PHE A 407 0.31 15.99 15.84
CA PHE A 407 0.30 16.42 14.43
C PHE A 407 1.60 16.01 13.72
N GLY A 408 2.74 16.03 14.42
CA GLY A 408 4.01 15.52 13.90
C GLY A 408 3.96 14.04 13.54
N ILE A 409 3.31 13.20 14.37
CA ILE A 409 3.11 11.78 14.05
C ILE A 409 2.25 11.64 12.78
N ALA A 410 1.19 12.44 12.65
CA ALA A 410 0.32 12.43 11.50
C ALA A 410 1.06 12.81 10.19
N ILE A 411 1.94 13.80 10.24
CA ILE A 411 2.77 14.18 9.08
C ILE A 411 3.80 13.09 8.77
N SER A 412 4.40 12.47 9.79
CA SER A 412 5.37 11.38 9.60
C SER A 412 4.73 10.20 8.86
N VAL A 413 3.56 9.72 9.30
CA VAL A 413 2.88 8.61 8.64
C VAL A 413 2.33 8.99 7.26
N THR A 414 1.90 10.23 7.07
CA THR A 414 1.51 10.74 5.74
C THR A 414 2.68 10.67 4.77
N SER A 415 3.88 11.05 5.20
CA SER A 415 5.09 10.98 4.38
C SER A 415 5.56 9.55 4.13
N MET A 416 5.38 8.63 5.10
CA MET A 416 5.57 7.19 4.83
C MET A 416 4.68 6.75 3.67
N LEU A 417 3.38 7.01 3.75
CA LEU A 417 2.40 6.56 2.76
C LEU A 417 2.53 7.27 1.41
N ALA A 418 3.17 8.42 1.38
CA ALA A 418 3.50 9.12 0.15
C ALA A 418 4.45 8.30 -0.76
N LEU A 419 5.26 7.38 -0.19
CA LEU A 419 6.08 6.42 -0.96
C LEU A 419 5.28 5.20 -1.44
N ALA A 420 4.00 5.07 -1.09
CA ALA A 420 3.19 3.89 -1.38
C ALA A 420 3.16 3.54 -2.88
N GLY A 421 3.22 4.53 -3.78
CA GLY A 421 3.27 4.28 -5.22
C GLY A 421 4.42 3.37 -5.63
N MET A 422 5.63 3.63 -5.11
CA MET A 422 6.80 2.80 -5.36
C MET A 422 6.75 1.49 -4.57
N VAL A 423 6.30 1.50 -3.31
CA VAL A 423 6.24 0.31 -2.46
C VAL A 423 5.21 -0.70 -3.00
N VAL A 424 4.03 -0.25 -3.44
CA VAL A 424 3.03 -1.11 -4.10
C VAL A 424 3.54 -1.63 -5.43
N ALA A 425 4.33 -0.84 -6.16
CA ALA A 425 4.97 -1.34 -7.40
C ALA A 425 5.94 -2.49 -7.13
N LEU A 426 6.66 -2.45 -6.02
CA LEU A 426 7.52 -3.55 -5.56
C LEU A 426 6.71 -4.77 -5.11
N ASP A 427 5.58 -4.56 -4.47
CA ASP A 427 4.70 -5.65 -4.02
C ASP A 427 4.09 -6.39 -5.21
N ALA A 428 3.40 -5.67 -6.08
CA ALA A 428 2.71 -6.26 -7.23
C ALA A 428 3.69 -6.82 -8.30
N TYR A 429 4.98 -6.51 -8.21
CA TYR A 429 6.03 -7.19 -8.96
C TYR A 429 6.12 -8.68 -8.55
N GLY A 430 5.98 -9.01 -7.26
CA GLY A 430 6.09 -10.37 -6.75
C GLY A 430 5.13 -11.36 -7.39
N PRO A 431 3.80 -11.17 -7.32
CA PRO A 431 2.81 -12.05 -7.96
C PRO A 431 3.04 -12.23 -9.46
N VAL A 432 3.52 -11.20 -10.15
CA VAL A 432 3.80 -11.28 -11.59
C VAL A 432 4.99 -12.18 -11.89
N THR A 433 6.04 -12.14 -11.07
CA THR A 433 7.24 -12.99 -11.26
C THR A 433 7.00 -14.42 -10.87
N ASP A 434 6.28 -14.66 -9.78
CA ASP A 434 5.85 -15.97 -9.31
C ASP A 434 5.03 -16.69 -10.37
N ASN A 435 3.95 -16.09 -10.82
CA ASN A 435 3.11 -16.61 -11.89
C ASN A 435 3.86 -16.78 -13.23
N ALA A 436 4.85 -15.94 -13.53
CA ALA A 436 5.69 -16.13 -14.70
C ALA A 436 6.54 -17.41 -14.59
N GLY A 437 7.00 -17.77 -13.40
CA GLY A 437 7.66 -19.02 -13.08
C GLY A 437 6.72 -20.21 -13.30
N GLY A 438 5.51 -20.16 -12.73
CA GLY A 438 4.49 -21.20 -12.93
C GLY A 438 4.12 -21.41 -14.38
N ILE A 439 3.93 -20.33 -15.16
CA ILE A 439 3.66 -20.43 -16.60
C ILE A 439 4.85 -21.03 -17.35
N ALA A 440 6.08 -20.68 -17.01
CA ALA A 440 7.27 -21.23 -17.64
C ALA A 440 7.39 -22.73 -17.41
N GLU A 441 7.15 -23.21 -16.19
CA GLU A 441 7.18 -24.64 -15.84
C GLU A 441 6.05 -25.40 -16.50
N MET A 442 4.79 -24.98 -16.37
CA MET A 442 3.64 -25.63 -16.97
C MET A 442 3.69 -25.66 -18.50
N SER A 443 4.35 -24.66 -19.11
CA SER A 443 4.56 -24.61 -20.57
C SER A 443 5.78 -25.41 -21.03
N LYS A 444 6.54 -26.00 -20.11
CA LYS A 444 7.77 -26.75 -20.38
C LYS A 444 8.78 -25.94 -21.20
N LEU A 445 9.02 -24.69 -20.80
CA LEU A 445 10.03 -23.84 -21.43
C LEU A 445 11.44 -24.34 -21.13
N ASP A 446 12.42 -23.82 -21.85
CA ASP A 446 13.83 -24.14 -21.63
C ASP A 446 14.26 -23.88 -20.17
N LYS A 447 15.10 -24.74 -19.60
CA LYS A 447 15.60 -24.61 -18.23
C LYS A 447 16.30 -23.28 -17.95
N ASN A 448 16.86 -22.62 -18.96
CA ASN A 448 17.46 -21.30 -18.78
C ASN A 448 16.38 -20.23 -18.55
N VAL A 449 15.21 -20.37 -19.16
CA VAL A 449 14.08 -19.46 -18.90
C VAL A 449 13.60 -19.62 -17.45
N ARG A 450 13.48 -20.89 -16.98
CA ARG A 450 13.11 -21.16 -15.59
C ARG A 450 14.11 -20.53 -14.62
N LYS A 451 15.44 -20.65 -14.85
CA LYS A 451 16.45 -19.99 -14.03
C LYS A 451 16.30 -18.47 -13.97
N VAL A 452 15.87 -17.84 -15.07
CA VAL A 452 15.62 -16.40 -15.09
C VAL A 452 14.38 -16.06 -14.28
N THR A 453 13.26 -16.79 -14.45
CA THR A 453 12.03 -16.57 -13.69
C THR A 453 12.25 -16.83 -12.20
N ASP A 454 12.98 -17.92 -11.82
CA ASP A 454 13.32 -18.21 -10.42
C ASP A 454 14.15 -17.08 -9.77
N SER A 455 15.06 -16.48 -10.54
CA SER A 455 15.85 -15.34 -10.05
C SER A 455 15.00 -14.08 -9.84
N LEU A 456 13.96 -13.88 -10.64
CA LEU A 456 13.00 -12.79 -10.50
C LEU A 456 12.05 -13.07 -9.31
N ASP A 457 11.57 -14.30 -9.19
CA ASP A 457 10.64 -14.73 -8.15
C ASP A 457 11.26 -14.71 -6.76
N ALA A 458 12.50 -15.17 -6.60
CA ALA A 458 13.24 -15.09 -5.32
C ALA A 458 13.28 -13.65 -4.77
N VAL A 459 13.40 -12.66 -5.66
CA VAL A 459 13.32 -11.24 -5.27
C VAL A 459 11.87 -10.82 -5.06
N GLY A 460 10.93 -11.34 -5.85
CA GLY A 460 9.49 -11.11 -5.71
C GLY A 460 8.96 -11.52 -4.34
N ASN A 461 9.35 -12.67 -3.83
CA ASN A 461 8.99 -13.14 -2.49
C ASN A 461 9.54 -12.23 -1.38
N THR A 462 10.75 -11.67 -1.56
CA THR A 462 11.31 -10.70 -0.63
C THR A 462 10.56 -9.37 -0.69
N THR A 463 10.20 -8.88 -1.88
CA THR A 463 9.44 -7.62 -2.02
C THR A 463 8.02 -7.73 -1.47
N LYS A 464 7.32 -8.86 -1.65
CA LYS A 464 6.04 -9.16 -0.98
C LYS A 464 6.16 -9.01 0.55
N ALA A 465 7.22 -9.54 1.15
CA ALA A 465 7.46 -9.43 2.59
C ALA A 465 7.78 -7.99 3.03
N ILE A 466 8.61 -7.27 2.27
CA ILE A 466 8.98 -5.88 2.50
C ILE A 466 7.73 -4.99 2.55
N THR A 467 6.81 -5.16 1.60
CA THR A 467 5.58 -4.37 1.55
C THR A 467 4.67 -4.67 2.74
N LYS A 468 4.59 -5.92 3.20
CA LYS A 468 3.85 -6.27 4.42
C LYS A 468 4.46 -5.60 5.66
N GLY A 469 5.78 -5.59 5.79
CA GLY A 469 6.48 -4.86 6.86
C GLY A 469 6.20 -3.36 6.84
N TYR A 470 6.23 -2.76 5.66
CA TYR A 470 5.85 -1.35 5.46
C TYR A 470 4.38 -1.07 5.81
N ALA A 471 3.45 -1.92 5.35
CA ALA A 471 2.02 -1.79 5.64
C ALA A 471 1.73 -1.88 7.15
N ILE A 472 2.39 -2.80 7.87
CA ILE A 472 2.28 -2.91 9.34
C ILE A 472 2.83 -1.65 10.02
N GLY A 473 3.98 -1.14 9.59
CA GLY A 473 4.59 0.05 10.16
C GLY A 473 3.73 1.31 9.96
N SER A 474 3.23 1.52 8.74
CA SER A 474 2.35 2.66 8.44
C SER A 474 0.98 2.53 9.13
N ALA A 475 0.41 1.33 9.22
CA ALA A 475 -0.83 1.09 9.95
C ALA A 475 -0.66 1.31 11.46
N GLY A 476 0.48 0.93 12.04
CA GLY A 476 0.78 1.16 13.45
C GLY A 476 0.83 2.66 13.81
N LEU A 477 1.53 3.46 13.00
CA LEU A 477 1.54 4.92 13.17
C LEU A 477 0.15 5.53 12.86
N GLY A 478 -0.52 5.05 11.81
CA GLY A 478 -1.87 5.50 11.43
C GLY A 478 -2.93 5.23 12.51
N ALA A 479 -2.88 4.07 13.16
CA ALA A 479 -3.75 3.73 14.29
C ALA A 479 -3.58 4.71 15.46
N LEU A 480 -2.35 5.14 15.75
CA LEU A 480 -2.10 6.16 16.78
C LEU A 480 -2.69 7.51 16.39
N VAL A 481 -2.61 7.91 15.11
CA VAL A 481 -3.22 9.15 14.62
C VAL A 481 -4.73 9.09 14.76
N LEU A 482 -5.36 7.95 14.40
CA LEU A 482 -6.80 7.74 14.56
C LEU A 482 -7.21 7.75 16.04
N PHE A 483 -6.44 7.08 16.90
CA PHE A 483 -6.69 7.10 18.35
C PHE A 483 -6.53 8.51 18.94
N ALA A 484 -5.52 9.24 18.51
CA ALA A 484 -5.34 10.64 18.89
C ALA A 484 -6.52 11.52 18.45
N THR A 485 -7.03 11.30 17.24
CA THR A 485 -8.23 11.99 16.74
C THR A 485 -9.46 11.66 17.60
N TYR A 486 -9.67 10.37 17.92
CA TYR A 486 -10.75 9.93 18.78
C TYR A 486 -10.67 10.56 20.17
N THR A 487 -9.50 10.53 20.81
CA THR A 487 -9.32 11.13 22.13
C THR A 487 -9.52 12.65 22.12
N ALA A 488 -9.04 13.36 21.11
CA ALA A 488 -9.23 14.79 20.98
C ALA A 488 -10.72 15.19 20.85
N VAL A 489 -11.50 14.42 20.10
CA VAL A 489 -12.95 14.63 19.97
C VAL A 489 -13.68 14.26 21.27
N SER A 490 -13.40 13.09 21.85
CA SER A 490 -14.07 12.59 23.06
C SER A 490 -13.77 13.44 24.28
N TYR A 491 -12.53 13.91 24.44
CA TYR A 491 -12.14 14.76 25.56
C TYR A 491 -12.91 16.08 25.57
N THR A 492 -13.18 16.67 24.43
CA THR A 492 -13.97 17.88 24.31
C THR A 492 -15.42 17.67 24.77
N HIS A 493 -16.00 16.50 24.51
CA HIS A 493 -17.36 16.16 24.93
C HIS A 493 -17.43 15.74 26.42
N LEU A 494 -16.48 14.95 26.91
CA LEU A 494 -16.44 14.48 28.30
C LEU A 494 -16.20 15.65 29.27
N ARG A 495 -15.27 16.54 28.96
CA ARG A 495 -15.01 17.74 29.80
C ARG A 495 -16.19 18.70 29.87
N ALA A 496 -16.99 18.81 28.83
CA ALA A 496 -18.20 19.61 28.85
C ALA A 496 -19.26 19.00 29.80
N HIS A 497 -19.25 17.70 30.02
CA HIS A 497 -20.11 17.02 31.00
C HIS A 497 -19.56 17.10 32.44
N GLU A 498 -18.25 16.91 32.64
CA GLU A 498 -17.63 17.02 33.97
C GLU A 498 -17.76 18.45 34.53
N THR A 499 -17.61 19.49 33.72
CA THR A 499 -17.83 20.87 34.16
C THR A 499 -19.29 21.15 34.58
N ARG A 500 -20.26 20.40 34.07
CA ARG A 500 -21.65 20.51 34.53
C ARG A 500 -21.88 19.79 35.87
N GLU A 501 -21.31 18.62 36.08
CA GLU A 501 -21.40 17.85 37.31
C GLU A 501 -20.59 18.49 38.46
N ASP A 502 -19.38 18.98 38.19
CA ASP A 502 -18.56 19.73 39.16
C ASP A 502 -19.21 21.06 39.60
N LEU A 503 -19.97 21.72 38.72
CA LEU A 503 -20.70 22.94 39.09
C LEU A 503 -21.92 22.62 39.96
N VAL A 504 -22.54 21.44 39.82
CA VAL A 504 -23.66 21.01 40.65
C VAL A 504 -23.17 20.55 42.02
N CYS A 505 -22.05 19.83 42.09
CA CYS A 505 -21.46 19.37 43.35
C CYS A 505 -20.80 20.48 44.20
N ARG A 506 -20.49 21.67 43.62
CA ARG A 506 -20.01 22.84 44.37
C ARG A 506 -21.10 23.75 44.89
N LEU A 507 -22.38 23.50 44.54
CA LEU A 507 -23.54 24.23 44.98
C LEU A 507 -24.38 23.48 46.06
N ILE A 508 -23.98 22.29 46.46
CA ILE A 508 -24.40 21.52 47.61
C ILE A 508 -23.30 21.49 48.64
#